data_225235c819d81899658dffeae5080c77
#
_entry.id   225235c819d81899658dffeae5080c77
#
_cell.length_a   1.000
_cell.length_b   1.000
_cell.length_c   1.000
_cell.angle_alpha   90.00
_cell.angle_beta   90.00
_cell.angle_gamma   90.00
#
_symmetry.space_group_name_H-M   'P 1'
#
loop_
_entity.id
_entity.type
_entity.pdbx_description
1 polymer ?
#
loop_
_entity_poly.entity_id
_entity_poly.type
_entity_poly.pdbx_seq_one_letter_code
_entity_poly.pdbx_strand_id
1 'polypeptide(L)'
;LSLLIVICSLLLNSVYSKDIDKPRFSFGVIADCQYCNIKVPREAKRQYSLSKNKLTECVEKFNQIDLDFVVHLGDFIDRDFSSFEDILPVFNKLRARSYHVLGNHDFSVADELKSKVPKVLGLKEKYYQFRRHGYRFLVLDGNDVSLHAYAATDPRKKDARDYHKTLPSGTPTWNGALGNDQIDWLKRELRDAERAGENVIIFCHFPIYPENIHNLWNAKEVLRSISRFKNVVAYMNGHNHAGGYGVVGGQHFLTLKGMVDSHESAYSVVNVYGDRLEISGFGRQKNMNLPIKISD
;
A
#
# COMPACT_ATOMS: atom_id res chain seq x y z
N LEU A 1 -15.40 54.34 1.13
CA LEU A 1 -15.23 53.19 2.10
C LEU A 1 -15.70 51.86 1.51
N SER A 2 -16.85 51.83 0.76
CA SER A 2 -17.39 50.61 0.18
C SER A 2 -16.53 49.97 -0.92
N LEU A 3 -15.77 50.73 -1.69
CA LEU A 3 -14.93 50.21 -2.76
C LEU A 3 -13.67 49.48 -2.25
N LEU A 4 -13.10 49.94 -1.11
CA LEU A 4 -11.92 49.31 -0.50
C LEU A 4 -12.24 47.94 0.13
N ILE A 5 -13.46 47.76 0.67
CA ILE A 5 -13.86 46.52 1.30
C ILE A 5 -14.09 45.43 0.24
N VAL A 6 -14.66 45.78 -0.94
CA VAL A 6 -14.85 44.85 -2.06
C VAL A 6 -13.54 44.38 -2.66
N ILE A 7 -12.55 45.26 -2.79
CA ILE A 7 -11.21 44.91 -3.32
C ILE A 7 -10.48 43.97 -2.32
N CYS A 8 -10.60 44.23 -1.01
CA CYS A 8 -9.96 43.41 0.01
C CYS A 8 -10.60 41.97 0.08
N SER A 9 -11.93 41.86 -0.08
CA SER A 9 -12.59 40.55 -0.12
C SER A 9 -12.30 39.77 -1.40
N LEU A 10 -12.12 40.44 -2.54
CA LEU A 10 -11.73 39.79 -3.80
C LEU A 10 -10.27 39.33 -3.77
N LEU A 11 -9.36 40.09 -3.15
CA LEU A 11 -7.97 39.68 -2.97
C LEU A 11 -7.81 38.53 -1.97
N LEU A 12 -8.57 38.52 -0.87
CA LEU A 12 -8.60 37.41 0.08
C LEU A 12 -9.15 36.13 -0.56
N ASN A 13 -10.22 36.21 -1.36
CA ASN A 13 -10.75 35.06 -2.09
C ASN A 13 -9.78 34.56 -3.18
N SER A 14 -9.01 35.44 -3.84
CA SER A 14 -8.03 35.00 -4.84
C SER A 14 -6.78 34.37 -4.23
N VAL A 15 -6.38 34.77 -3.04
CA VAL A 15 -5.26 34.14 -2.29
C VAL A 15 -5.71 32.79 -1.72
N TYR A 16 -6.93 32.68 -1.19
CA TYR A 16 -7.46 31.39 -0.70
C TYR A 16 -7.72 30.38 -1.83
N SER A 17 -8.12 30.85 -3.03
CA SER A 17 -8.34 29.97 -4.20
C SER A 17 -7.05 29.42 -4.79
N LYS A 18 -5.90 30.09 -4.64
CA LYS A 18 -4.62 29.63 -5.20
C LYS A 18 -3.93 28.55 -4.39
N ASP A 19 -4.16 28.50 -3.07
CA ASP A 19 -3.57 27.47 -2.20
C ASP A 19 -4.39 26.17 -2.16
N ILE A 20 -5.68 26.21 -2.54
CA ILE A 20 -6.55 25.03 -2.61
C ILE A 20 -6.18 24.10 -3.79
N ASP A 21 -5.54 24.63 -4.83
CA ASP A 21 -5.21 23.89 -6.06
C ASP A 21 -3.84 23.19 -6.04
N LYS A 22 -3.07 23.31 -4.97
CA LYS A 22 -1.79 22.60 -4.85
C LYS A 22 -1.89 21.48 -3.79
N PRO A 23 -1.40 20.26 -4.09
CA PRO A 23 -1.31 19.24 -3.07
C PRO A 23 -0.34 19.69 -1.95
N ARG A 24 -0.66 19.34 -0.72
CA ARG A 24 0.23 19.53 0.43
C ARG A 24 1.54 18.75 0.27
N PHE A 25 1.41 17.55 -0.30
CA PHE A 25 2.50 16.67 -0.70
C PHE A 25 1.98 15.60 -1.65
N SER A 26 2.90 14.88 -2.30
CA SER A 26 2.57 13.78 -3.21
C SER A 26 3.46 12.57 -2.95
N PHE A 27 2.94 11.38 -3.17
CA PHE A 27 3.72 10.15 -3.07
C PHE A 27 3.36 9.15 -4.17
N GLY A 28 4.34 8.34 -4.56
CA GLY A 28 4.17 7.28 -5.55
C GLY A 28 3.70 5.97 -4.91
N VAL A 29 2.86 5.21 -5.62
CA VAL A 29 2.37 3.90 -5.19
C VAL A 29 2.50 2.88 -6.31
N ILE A 30 3.10 1.73 -5.99
CA ILE A 30 3.26 0.57 -6.87
C ILE A 30 2.75 -0.66 -6.12
N ALA A 31 2.06 -1.57 -6.81
CA ALA A 31 1.61 -2.84 -6.24
C ALA A 31 1.97 -4.01 -7.18
N ASP A 32 2.30 -5.15 -6.60
CA ASP A 32 2.39 -6.43 -7.29
C ASP A 32 3.27 -6.36 -8.55
N CYS A 33 4.52 -5.93 -8.38
CA CYS A 33 5.53 -5.98 -9.43
C CYS A 33 5.79 -7.43 -9.85
N GLN A 34 5.84 -8.35 -8.90
CA GLN A 34 5.97 -9.81 -9.04
C GLN A 34 7.01 -10.21 -10.10
N TYR A 35 8.17 -9.54 -10.06
CA TYR A 35 9.21 -9.86 -11.01
C TYR A 35 9.82 -11.24 -10.78
N CYS A 36 9.94 -12.01 -11.84
CA CYS A 36 10.89 -13.10 -11.95
C CYS A 36 11.31 -13.26 -13.42
N ASN A 37 12.49 -13.83 -13.66
CA ASN A 37 13.04 -13.99 -15.01
C ASN A 37 12.44 -15.19 -15.74
N ILE A 38 11.10 -15.25 -15.80
CA ILE A 38 10.34 -16.29 -16.50
C ILE A 38 9.61 -15.65 -17.66
N LYS A 39 9.88 -16.15 -18.86
CA LYS A 39 9.12 -15.80 -20.06
C LYS A 39 7.84 -16.62 -20.07
N VAL A 40 6.72 -15.96 -20.28
CA VAL A 40 5.40 -16.55 -20.40
C VAL A 40 4.81 -16.22 -21.78
N PRO A 41 3.82 -17.00 -22.28
CA PRO A 41 3.10 -16.64 -23.49
C PRO A 41 2.54 -15.22 -23.43
N ARG A 42 2.41 -14.58 -24.60
CA ARG A 42 1.92 -13.19 -24.69
C ARG A 42 0.51 -13.04 -24.11
N GLU A 43 -0.29 -14.08 -24.21
CA GLU A 43 -1.69 -14.13 -23.74
C GLU A 43 -1.79 -14.35 -22.24
N ALA A 44 -0.71 -14.73 -21.57
CA ALA A 44 -0.72 -14.96 -20.13
C ALA A 44 -1.09 -13.66 -19.39
N LYS A 45 -1.96 -13.78 -18.39
CA LYS A 45 -2.40 -12.64 -17.60
C LYS A 45 -1.22 -11.98 -16.89
N ARG A 46 -0.32 -12.78 -16.27
CA ARG A 46 0.87 -12.28 -15.55
C ARG A 46 2.08 -12.31 -16.48
N GLN A 47 2.71 -11.17 -16.63
CA GLN A 47 3.87 -10.95 -17.51
C GLN A 47 5.13 -10.66 -16.67
N TYR A 48 5.59 -11.69 -15.94
CA TYR A 48 6.62 -11.59 -14.91
C TYR A 48 7.89 -10.87 -15.35
N SER A 49 8.53 -11.31 -16.44
CA SER A 49 9.79 -10.72 -16.91
C SER A 49 9.63 -9.29 -17.43
N LEU A 50 8.44 -8.90 -17.90
CA LEU A 50 8.15 -7.54 -18.34
C LEU A 50 8.05 -6.54 -17.16
N SER A 51 7.83 -7.02 -15.93
CA SER A 51 7.73 -6.16 -14.76
C SER A 51 8.99 -5.31 -14.55
N LYS A 52 10.17 -5.81 -14.93
CA LYS A 52 11.42 -5.03 -14.87
C LYS A 52 11.36 -3.78 -15.76
N ASN A 53 10.87 -3.91 -16.99
CA ASN A 53 10.72 -2.78 -17.91
C ASN A 53 9.63 -1.82 -17.43
N LYS A 54 8.47 -2.36 -16.99
CA LYS A 54 7.37 -1.56 -16.43
C LYS A 54 7.80 -0.78 -15.18
N LEU A 55 8.61 -1.40 -14.32
CA LEU A 55 9.17 -0.71 -13.16
C LEU A 55 10.19 0.36 -13.57
N THR A 56 10.99 0.12 -14.61
CA THR A 56 11.93 1.12 -15.14
C THR A 56 11.18 2.36 -15.61
N GLU A 57 10.16 2.21 -16.44
CA GLU A 57 9.30 3.31 -16.90
C GLU A 57 8.63 4.06 -15.72
N CYS A 58 8.15 3.32 -14.73
CA CYS A 58 7.55 3.88 -13.53
C CYS A 58 8.55 4.74 -12.73
N VAL A 59 9.76 4.23 -12.50
CA VAL A 59 10.84 4.94 -11.77
C VAL A 59 11.27 6.19 -12.53
N GLU A 60 11.43 6.11 -13.85
CA GLU A 60 11.74 7.27 -14.69
C GLU A 60 10.66 8.34 -14.61
N LYS A 61 9.38 7.92 -14.65
CA LYS A 61 8.23 8.82 -14.50
C LYS A 61 8.19 9.46 -13.12
N PHE A 62 8.38 8.68 -12.06
CA PHE A 62 8.38 9.19 -10.68
C PHE A 62 9.53 10.16 -10.44
N ASN A 63 10.70 9.94 -11.04
CA ASN A 63 11.85 10.85 -10.94
C ASN A 63 11.64 12.20 -11.65
N GLN A 64 10.59 12.35 -12.47
CA GLN A 64 10.19 13.62 -13.10
C GLN A 64 9.17 14.40 -12.25
N ILE A 65 8.66 13.82 -11.17
CA ILE A 65 7.63 14.38 -10.28
C ILE A 65 8.28 14.63 -8.92
N ASP A 66 7.92 15.73 -8.28
CA ASP A 66 8.33 16.02 -6.91
C ASP A 66 7.51 15.17 -5.93
N LEU A 67 8.06 14.02 -5.54
CA LEU A 67 7.45 13.06 -4.64
C LEU A 67 8.18 13.05 -3.30
N ASP A 68 7.43 13.13 -2.20
CA ASP A 68 7.99 12.99 -0.84
C ASP A 68 8.53 11.58 -0.57
N PHE A 69 7.86 10.57 -1.12
CA PHE A 69 8.27 9.17 -1.03
C PHE A 69 7.57 8.30 -2.08
N VAL A 70 8.01 7.07 -2.19
CA VAL A 70 7.34 6.02 -2.97
C VAL A 70 7.11 4.80 -2.07
N VAL A 71 5.94 4.18 -2.13
CA VAL A 71 5.64 2.93 -1.45
C VAL A 71 5.35 1.81 -2.45
N HIS A 72 6.00 0.66 -2.27
CA HIS A 72 5.66 -0.58 -2.94
C HIS A 72 4.82 -1.45 -1.99
N LEU A 73 3.61 -1.82 -2.43
CA LEU A 73 2.58 -2.46 -1.61
C LEU A 73 2.70 -4.00 -1.52
N GLY A 74 3.91 -4.53 -1.70
CA GLY A 74 4.18 -5.97 -1.58
C GLY A 74 4.13 -6.72 -2.90
N ASP A 75 4.56 -7.97 -2.87
CA ASP A 75 4.76 -8.82 -4.05
C ASP A 75 5.73 -8.16 -5.04
N PHE A 76 6.93 -7.84 -4.55
CA PHE A 76 7.96 -7.20 -5.36
C PHE A 76 8.58 -8.19 -6.34
N ILE A 77 8.81 -9.42 -5.86
CA ILE A 77 9.29 -10.55 -6.67
C ILE A 77 8.25 -11.67 -6.73
N ASP A 78 8.51 -12.65 -7.61
CA ASP A 78 7.89 -13.96 -7.57
C ASP A 78 8.98 -15.04 -7.69
N ARG A 79 8.81 -16.21 -7.01
CA ARG A 79 9.55 -17.47 -7.08
C ARG A 79 10.96 -17.45 -6.51
N ASP A 80 11.92 -16.73 -7.12
CA ASP A 80 13.33 -16.90 -6.81
C ASP A 80 13.90 -15.71 -6.07
N PHE A 81 14.68 -15.98 -5.01
CA PHE A 81 15.34 -14.94 -4.22
C PHE A 81 16.29 -14.07 -5.06
N SER A 82 16.93 -14.67 -6.09
CA SER A 82 17.78 -13.94 -7.04
C SER A 82 17.02 -12.87 -7.83
N SER A 83 15.69 -12.96 -7.92
CA SER A 83 14.86 -11.91 -8.53
C SER A 83 15.04 -10.55 -7.84
N PHE A 84 15.37 -10.51 -6.55
CA PHE A 84 15.70 -9.26 -5.85
C PHE A 84 16.97 -8.60 -6.42
N GLU A 85 17.98 -9.39 -6.82
CA GLU A 85 19.22 -8.88 -7.40
C GLU A 85 18.98 -8.19 -8.74
N ASP A 86 17.99 -8.66 -9.49
CA ASP A 86 17.62 -8.10 -10.78
C ASP A 86 16.76 -6.84 -10.68
N ILE A 87 15.83 -6.78 -9.72
CA ILE A 87 14.77 -5.75 -9.69
C ILE A 87 15.09 -4.60 -8.75
N LEU A 88 15.78 -4.84 -7.60
CA LEU A 88 16.14 -3.81 -6.65
C LEU A 88 17.03 -2.71 -7.25
N PRO A 89 18.03 -3.01 -8.12
CA PRO A 89 18.81 -1.97 -8.76
C PRO A 89 17.98 -0.99 -9.60
N VAL A 90 16.83 -1.42 -10.14
CA VAL A 90 15.90 -0.55 -10.87
C VAL A 90 15.16 0.34 -9.87
N PHE A 91 14.58 -0.24 -8.83
CA PHE A 91 13.82 0.48 -7.81
C PHE A 91 14.68 1.49 -7.04
N ASN A 92 15.93 1.14 -6.75
CA ASN A 92 16.90 1.99 -6.05
C ASN A 92 17.35 3.22 -6.88
N LYS A 93 16.94 3.37 -8.15
CA LYS A 93 17.12 4.60 -8.93
C LYS A 93 16.09 5.67 -8.61
N LEU A 94 15.10 5.39 -7.76
CA LEU A 94 14.18 6.39 -7.25
C LEU A 94 14.96 7.49 -6.50
N ARG A 95 14.67 8.75 -6.82
CA ARG A 95 15.22 9.93 -6.11
C ARG A 95 14.50 10.13 -4.77
N ALA A 96 13.20 9.89 -4.75
CA ALA A 96 12.38 9.95 -3.55
C ALA A 96 12.69 8.78 -2.61
N ARG A 97 12.54 8.99 -1.31
CA ARG A 97 12.66 7.92 -0.32
C ARG A 97 11.64 6.82 -0.61
N SER A 98 12.06 5.57 -0.49
CA SER A 98 11.17 4.42 -0.73
C SER A 98 10.85 3.65 0.54
N TYR A 99 9.66 3.02 0.52
CA TYR A 99 9.15 2.14 1.58
C TYR A 99 8.61 0.86 0.95
N HIS A 100 8.74 -0.26 1.66
CA HIS A 100 8.24 -1.56 1.21
C HIS A 100 7.21 -2.10 2.20
N VAL A 101 6.15 -2.68 1.66
CA VAL A 101 5.23 -3.59 2.33
C VAL A 101 5.59 -5.01 1.92
N LEU A 102 5.47 -5.98 2.81
CA LEU A 102 5.72 -7.39 2.50
C LEU A 102 4.47 -8.04 1.91
N GLY A 103 4.59 -8.64 0.71
CA GLY A 103 3.57 -9.47 0.10
C GLY A 103 3.85 -10.96 0.26
N ASN A 104 2.90 -11.82 -0.10
CA ASN A 104 3.05 -13.27 0.04
C ASN A 104 4.02 -13.87 -1.00
N HIS A 105 4.07 -13.30 -2.22
CA HIS A 105 4.99 -13.74 -3.26
C HIS A 105 6.45 -13.39 -2.95
N ASP A 106 6.72 -12.37 -2.13
CA ASP A 106 8.08 -12.07 -1.66
C ASP A 106 8.69 -13.25 -0.89
N PHE A 107 7.85 -14.08 -0.27
CA PHE A 107 8.23 -15.30 0.44
C PHE A 107 8.13 -16.58 -0.40
N SER A 108 7.84 -16.49 -1.70
CA SER A 108 7.86 -17.63 -2.64
C SER A 108 9.30 -18.00 -3.02
N VAL A 109 10.15 -18.13 -2.03
CA VAL A 109 11.57 -18.44 -2.11
C VAL A 109 11.88 -19.71 -1.32
N ALA A 110 13.07 -20.26 -1.47
CA ALA A 110 13.52 -21.42 -0.67
C ALA A 110 13.40 -21.11 0.84
N ASP A 111 13.05 -22.12 1.63
CA ASP A 111 12.70 -21.96 3.04
C ASP A 111 13.82 -21.29 3.87
N GLU A 112 15.09 -21.61 3.59
CA GLU A 112 16.28 -21.03 4.24
C GLU A 112 16.51 -19.55 3.90
N LEU A 113 15.84 -19.03 2.88
CA LEU A 113 15.97 -17.65 2.44
C LEU A 113 14.82 -16.75 2.93
N LYS A 114 13.70 -17.32 3.38
CA LYS A 114 12.52 -16.59 3.82
C LYS A 114 12.83 -15.55 4.91
N SER A 115 13.66 -15.91 5.88
CA SER A 115 14.09 -15.00 6.95
C SER A 115 14.95 -13.82 6.45
N LYS A 116 15.51 -13.92 5.24
CA LYS A 116 16.33 -12.86 4.64
C LYS A 116 15.51 -11.84 3.84
N VAL A 117 14.24 -12.14 3.49
CA VAL A 117 13.39 -11.28 2.69
C VAL A 117 13.20 -9.87 3.27
N PRO A 118 12.87 -9.68 4.56
CA PRO A 118 12.78 -8.32 5.10
C PRO A 118 14.11 -7.56 5.00
N LYS A 119 15.21 -8.23 5.24
CA LYS A 119 16.56 -7.62 5.23
C LYS A 119 16.98 -7.17 3.83
N VAL A 120 16.70 -7.95 2.77
CA VAL A 120 17.05 -7.58 1.39
C VAL A 120 16.25 -6.38 0.92
N LEU A 121 15.03 -6.21 1.42
CA LEU A 121 14.18 -5.03 1.21
C LEU A 121 14.53 -3.85 2.14
N GLY A 122 15.59 -3.96 2.95
CA GLY A 122 16.04 -2.90 3.85
C GLY A 122 15.13 -2.66 5.06
N LEU A 123 14.24 -3.60 5.37
CA LEU A 123 13.31 -3.49 6.50
C LEU A 123 13.99 -3.90 7.80
N LYS A 124 13.93 -3.02 8.81
CA LYS A 124 14.36 -3.34 10.19
C LYS A 124 13.25 -4.09 10.94
N GLU A 125 12.01 -3.68 10.72
CA GLU A 125 10.80 -4.28 11.27
C GLU A 125 9.87 -4.62 10.12
N LYS A 126 9.03 -5.66 10.27
CA LYS A 126 8.09 -6.09 9.24
C LYS A 126 6.85 -5.20 9.18
N TYR A 127 6.48 -4.60 10.31
CA TYR A 127 5.46 -3.56 10.41
C TYR A 127 6.04 -2.37 11.15
N TYR A 128 5.72 -1.15 10.68
CA TYR A 128 6.35 0.08 11.16
C TYR A 128 5.50 1.31 10.82
N GLN A 129 5.94 2.47 11.31
CA GLN A 129 5.32 3.74 11.01
C GLN A 129 6.35 4.80 10.61
N PHE A 130 5.88 5.80 9.88
CA PHE A 130 6.61 7.03 9.60
C PHE A 130 5.64 8.22 9.51
N ARG A 131 6.17 9.44 9.58
CA ARG A 131 5.38 10.67 9.56
C ARG A 131 5.83 11.60 8.45
N ARG A 132 4.87 12.28 7.79
CA ARG A 132 5.08 13.35 6.83
C ARG A 132 3.91 14.33 6.87
N HIS A 133 4.19 15.65 6.92
CA HIS A 133 3.19 16.71 6.75
C HIS A 133 1.91 16.57 7.57
N GLY A 134 2.00 16.15 8.84
CA GLY A 134 0.84 15.94 9.71
C GLY A 134 0.08 14.64 9.45
N TYR A 135 0.63 13.75 8.63
CA TYR A 135 0.12 12.41 8.42
C TYR A 135 1.02 11.37 9.09
N ARG A 136 0.40 10.37 9.69
CA ARG A 136 1.04 9.11 10.12
C ARG A 136 0.73 8.02 9.10
N PHE A 137 1.77 7.39 8.61
CA PHE A 137 1.70 6.26 7.69
C PHE A 137 2.01 4.98 8.47
N LEU A 138 1.07 4.04 8.47
CA LEU A 138 1.23 2.75 9.13
C LEU A 138 1.42 1.68 8.07
N VAL A 139 2.53 0.96 8.14
CA VAL A 139 2.82 -0.19 7.27
C VAL A 139 2.57 -1.46 8.06
N LEU A 140 1.68 -2.33 7.56
CA LEU A 140 1.29 -3.57 8.20
C LEU A 140 1.92 -4.78 7.48
N ASP A 141 2.33 -5.78 8.26
CA ASP A 141 2.73 -7.09 7.76
C ASP A 141 1.52 -8.04 7.76
N GLY A 142 0.85 -8.17 6.62
CA GLY A 142 -0.25 -9.12 6.47
C GLY A 142 0.19 -10.59 6.45
N ASN A 143 1.51 -10.86 6.44
CA ASN A 143 2.09 -12.19 6.53
C ASN A 143 2.50 -12.57 7.96
N ASP A 144 2.13 -11.79 8.97
CA ASP A 144 2.47 -12.06 10.37
C ASP A 144 1.94 -13.42 10.84
N VAL A 145 0.72 -13.78 10.42
CA VAL A 145 0.19 -15.15 10.51
C VAL A 145 0.01 -15.67 9.09
N SER A 146 0.93 -16.50 8.59
CA SER A 146 0.96 -16.90 7.18
C SER A 146 1.55 -18.29 6.96
N LEU A 147 1.05 -18.98 5.95
CA LEU A 147 1.60 -20.26 5.48
C LEU A 147 2.82 -20.07 4.56
N HIS A 148 3.12 -18.84 4.15
CA HIS A 148 4.15 -18.52 3.16
C HIS A 148 5.42 -17.92 3.79
N ALA A 149 5.27 -17.03 4.76
CA ALA A 149 6.37 -16.21 5.27
C ALA A 149 7.41 -16.97 6.12
N TYR A 150 7.09 -18.20 6.49
CA TYR A 150 7.91 -18.99 7.41
C TYR A 150 8.37 -20.32 6.78
N ALA A 151 9.59 -20.74 7.12
CA ALA A 151 10.12 -22.03 6.74
C ALA A 151 9.27 -23.19 7.32
N ALA A 152 9.37 -24.37 6.74
CA ALA A 152 8.57 -25.53 7.17
C ALA A 152 8.84 -25.92 8.64
N THR A 153 10.04 -25.68 9.13
CA THR A 153 10.49 -25.98 10.51
C THR A 153 10.20 -24.86 11.51
N ASP A 154 9.74 -23.68 11.06
CA ASP A 154 9.43 -22.57 11.95
C ASP A 154 8.12 -22.82 12.70
N PRO A 155 8.07 -22.70 14.05
CA PRO A 155 6.87 -22.95 14.83
C PRO A 155 5.71 -22.03 14.42
N ARG A 156 5.97 -20.80 13.98
CA ARG A 156 4.95 -19.86 13.51
C ARG A 156 4.19 -20.39 12.30
N LYS A 157 4.80 -21.22 11.46
CA LYS A 157 4.09 -21.88 10.34
C LYS A 157 3.09 -22.90 10.84
N LYS A 158 3.39 -23.61 11.94
CA LYS A 158 2.46 -24.51 12.58
C LYS A 158 1.27 -23.73 13.16
N ASP A 159 1.55 -22.65 13.88
CA ASP A 159 0.52 -21.79 14.48
C ASP A 159 -0.40 -21.19 13.41
N ALA A 160 0.16 -20.72 12.31
CA ALA A 160 -0.62 -20.23 11.15
C ALA A 160 -1.49 -21.32 10.52
N ARG A 161 -1.00 -22.56 10.45
CA ARG A 161 -1.76 -23.72 9.96
C ARG A 161 -2.92 -24.05 10.88
N ASP A 162 -2.67 -24.03 12.19
CA ASP A 162 -3.71 -24.32 13.17
C ASP A 162 -4.76 -23.19 13.18
N TYR A 163 -4.34 -21.93 13.07
CA TYR A 163 -5.25 -20.81 12.88
C TYR A 163 -6.09 -20.98 11.60
N HIS A 164 -5.48 -21.30 10.45
CA HIS A 164 -6.19 -21.47 9.19
C HIS A 164 -7.26 -22.57 9.25
N LYS A 165 -7.05 -23.65 10.01
CA LYS A 165 -8.05 -24.70 10.21
C LYS A 165 -9.31 -24.22 10.93
N THR A 166 -9.25 -23.11 11.68
CA THR A 166 -10.41 -22.51 12.36
C THR A 166 -11.28 -21.67 11.42
N LEU A 167 -10.78 -21.36 10.22
CA LEU A 167 -11.47 -20.54 9.23
C LEU A 167 -12.50 -21.37 8.44
N PRO A 168 -13.47 -20.71 7.77
CA PRO A 168 -14.42 -21.39 6.91
C PRO A 168 -13.73 -22.27 5.86
N SER A 169 -14.34 -23.42 5.55
CA SER A 169 -13.84 -24.30 4.50
C SER A 169 -13.71 -23.56 3.17
N GLY A 170 -12.61 -23.80 2.45
CA GLY A 170 -12.32 -23.12 1.18
C GLY A 170 -11.66 -21.75 1.33
N THR A 171 -11.35 -21.28 2.56
CA THR A 171 -10.56 -20.06 2.76
C THR A 171 -9.20 -20.21 2.07
N PRO A 172 -8.81 -19.27 1.18
CA PRO A 172 -7.56 -19.36 0.46
C PRO A 172 -6.33 -19.40 1.36
N THR A 173 -5.38 -20.28 1.06
CA THR A 173 -4.13 -20.42 1.82
C THR A 173 -3.10 -19.35 1.51
N TRP A 174 -3.25 -18.63 0.40
CA TRP A 174 -2.31 -17.57 -0.02
C TRP A 174 -2.49 -16.23 0.70
N ASN A 175 -3.57 -16.03 1.45
CA ASN A 175 -3.74 -14.89 2.32
C ASN A 175 -3.00 -15.10 3.65
N GLY A 176 -3.03 -14.08 4.50
CA GLY A 176 -2.52 -14.13 5.86
C GLY A 176 -3.40 -13.37 6.82
N ALA A 177 -2.90 -13.14 8.03
CA ALA A 177 -3.58 -12.35 9.05
C ALA A 177 -2.58 -11.49 9.84
N LEU A 178 -3.07 -10.45 10.51
CA LEU A 178 -2.33 -9.74 11.54
C LEU A 178 -2.39 -10.55 12.85
N GLY A 179 -1.25 -10.77 13.49
CA GLY A 179 -1.18 -11.33 14.84
C GLY A 179 -1.64 -10.36 15.91
N ASN A 180 -1.93 -10.87 17.11
CA ASN A 180 -2.44 -10.06 18.22
C ASN A 180 -1.51 -8.90 18.59
N ASP A 181 -0.21 -9.13 18.66
CA ASP A 181 0.78 -8.10 19.01
C ASP A 181 0.77 -6.94 17.99
N GLN A 182 0.64 -7.26 16.70
CA GLN A 182 0.54 -6.26 15.65
C GLN A 182 -0.81 -5.53 15.69
N ILE A 183 -1.92 -6.20 15.97
CA ILE A 183 -3.23 -5.57 16.16
C ILE A 183 -3.19 -4.60 17.35
N ASP A 184 -2.57 -4.97 18.45
CA ASP A 184 -2.44 -4.11 19.61
C ASP A 184 -1.49 -2.92 19.35
N TRP A 185 -0.41 -3.13 18.58
CA TRP A 185 0.44 -2.06 18.09
C TRP A 185 -0.36 -1.10 17.17
N LEU A 186 -1.12 -1.61 16.20
CA LEU A 186 -1.98 -0.82 15.33
C LEU A 186 -2.94 0.07 16.15
N LYS A 187 -3.63 -0.51 17.14
CA LYS A 187 -4.54 0.23 18.02
C LYS A 187 -3.82 1.31 18.83
N ARG A 188 -2.58 1.09 19.28
CA ARG A 188 -1.77 2.11 19.97
C ARG A 188 -1.42 3.24 19.02
N GLU A 189 -0.88 2.93 17.83
CA GLU A 189 -0.51 3.94 16.83
C GLU A 189 -1.70 4.81 16.40
N LEU A 190 -2.89 4.21 16.23
CA LEU A 190 -4.11 4.94 15.88
C LEU A 190 -4.54 5.90 16.99
N ARG A 191 -4.52 5.47 18.26
CA ARG A 191 -4.82 6.36 19.42
C ARG A 191 -3.82 7.51 19.54
N ASP A 192 -2.53 7.21 19.31
CA ASP A 192 -1.47 8.22 19.42
C ASP A 192 -1.55 9.22 18.26
N ALA A 193 -1.93 8.77 17.05
CA ALA A 193 -2.20 9.65 15.92
C ALA A 193 -3.42 10.56 16.18
N GLU A 194 -4.50 10.01 16.72
CA GLU A 194 -5.70 10.78 17.07
C GLU A 194 -5.39 11.86 18.12
N ARG A 195 -4.64 11.52 19.18
CA ARG A 195 -4.20 12.49 20.20
C ARG A 195 -3.30 13.58 19.65
N ALA A 196 -2.48 13.24 18.64
CA ALA A 196 -1.57 14.17 17.99
C ALA A 196 -2.24 15.02 16.89
N GLY A 197 -3.52 14.78 16.59
CA GLY A 197 -4.23 15.45 15.49
C GLY A 197 -3.68 15.06 14.10
N GLU A 198 -3.04 13.87 13.99
CA GLU A 198 -2.49 13.38 12.74
C GLU A 198 -3.55 12.59 11.96
N ASN A 199 -3.64 12.83 10.65
CA ASN A 199 -4.37 11.93 9.75
C ASN A 199 -3.57 10.64 9.52
N VAL A 200 -4.26 9.55 9.26
CA VAL A 200 -3.62 8.25 9.09
C VAL A 200 -3.91 7.66 7.70
N ILE A 201 -2.86 7.21 7.03
CA ILE A 201 -2.95 6.34 5.85
C ILE A 201 -2.27 5.01 6.21
N ILE A 202 -2.96 3.90 5.93
CA ILE A 202 -2.48 2.55 6.24
C ILE A 202 -2.11 1.84 4.94
N PHE A 203 -0.94 1.22 4.93
CA PHE A 203 -0.47 0.36 3.85
C PHE A 203 -0.40 -1.08 4.34
N CYS A 204 -0.96 -1.98 3.56
CA CYS A 204 -0.84 -3.43 3.73
C CYS A 204 -0.79 -4.07 2.35
N HIS A 205 -0.30 -5.28 2.23
CA HIS A 205 -0.41 -5.98 0.95
C HIS A 205 -1.83 -6.48 0.69
N PHE A 206 -2.48 -7.05 1.69
CA PHE A 206 -3.80 -7.67 1.57
C PHE A 206 -4.94 -6.68 1.79
N PRO A 207 -6.05 -6.76 1.01
CA PRO A 207 -7.26 -6.00 1.26
C PRO A 207 -7.98 -6.47 2.54
N ILE A 208 -8.86 -5.60 3.06
CA ILE A 208 -9.78 -5.92 4.15
C ILE A 208 -11.24 -5.55 3.82
N TYR A 209 -11.44 -4.72 2.79
CA TYR A 209 -12.74 -4.26 2.33
C TYR A 209 -12.64 -3.76 0.87
N PRO A 210 -13.66 -3.94 0.01
CA PRO A 210 -14.87 -4.78 0.20
C PRO A 210 -14.56 -6.26 0.42
N GLU A 211 -15.55 -7.02 0.96
CA GLU A 211 -15.36 -8.46 1.21
C GLU A 211 -15.11 -9.20 -0.12
N ASN A 212 -13.99 -9.90 -0.18
CA ASN A 212 -13.58 -10.72 -1.31
C ASN A 212 -12.60 -11.82 -0.88
N ILE A 213 -12.30 -12.75 -1.78
CA ILE A 213 -11.47 -13.92 -1.47
C ILE A 213 -9.98 -13.58 -1.19
N HIS A 214 -9.53 -12.38 -1.54
CA HIS A 214 -8.14 -11.91 -1.33
C HIS A 214 -7.94 -11.22 0.02
N ASN A 215 -9.00 -11.05 0.81
CA ASN A 215 -8.91 -10.34 2.08
C ASN A 215 -8.06 -11.10 3.11
N LEU A 216 -7.44 -10.34 4.03
CA LEU A 216 -6.85 -10.91 5.24
C LEU A 216 -7.82 -11.90 5.89
N TRP A 217 -7.31 -12.98 6.46
CA TRP A 217 -8.14 -13.98 7.18
C TRP A 217 -8.92 -13.34 8.34
N ASN A 218 -8.33 -12.34 9.01
CA ASN A 218 -9.00 -11.58 10.06
C ASN A 218 -9.42 -10.16 9.63
N ALA A 219 -9.75 -9.98 8.34
CA ALA A 219 -10.13 -8.69 7.78
C ALA A 219 -11.23 -7.97 8.57
N LYS A 220 -12.26 -8.72 9.03
CA LYS A 220 -13.37 -8.15 9.83
C LYS A 220 -12.91 -7.58 11.17
N GLU A 221 -11.92 -8.18 11.80
CA GLU A 221 -11.35 -7.68 13.06
C GLU A 221 -10.52 -6.41 12.83
N VAL A 222 -9.66 -6.43 11.80
CA VAL A 222 -8.84 -5.28 11.42
C VAL A 222 -9.73 -4.11 11.03
N LEU A 223 -10.75 -4.32 10.20
CA LEU A 223 -11.72 -3.31 9.81
C LEU A 223 -12.42 -2.68 11.03
N ARG A 224 -12.91 -3.50 11.98
CA ARG A 224 -13.52 -3.00 13.23
C ARG A 224 -12.55 -2.18 14.06
N SER A 225 -11.27 -2.56 14.08
CA SER A 225 -10.24 -1.82 14.84
C SER A 225 -9.99 -0.45 14.22
N ILE A 226 -9.93 -0.35 12.89
CA ILE A 226 -9.66 0.88 12.14
C ILE A 226 -10.88 1.81 12.14
N SER A 227 -12.09 1.27 11.93
CA SER A 227 -13.32 2.05 11.75
C SER A 227 -13.72 2.91 12.95
N ARG A 228 -13.11 2.69 14.12
CA ARG A 228 -13.33 3.48 15.34
C ARG A 228 -12.64 4.84 15.31
N PHE A 229 -11.64 5.02 14.44
CA PHE A 229 -10.77 6.20 14.41
C PHE A 229 -11.09 7.05 13.18
N LYS A 230 -11.70 8.21 13.41
CA LYS A 230 -12.16 9.11 12.33
C LYS A 230 -11.01 9.75 11.53
N ASN A 231 -9.81 9.81 12.11
CA ASN A 231 -8.61 10.33 11.50
C ASN A 231 -7.94 9.36 10.51
N VAL A 232 -8.45 8.12 10.38
CA VAL A 232 -7.99 7.21 9.32
C VAL A 232 -8.65 7.62 8.01
N VAL A 233 -7.83 8.08 7.07
CA VAL A 233 -8.26 8.57 5.76
C VAL A 233 -8.37 7.45 4.75
N ALA A 234 -7.34 6.60 4.66
CA ALA A 234 -7.28 5.54 3.67
C ALA A 234 -6.54 4.31 4.16
N TYR A 235 -6.95 3.14 3.63
CA TYR A 235 -6.25 1.88 3.65
C TYR A 235 -5.95 1.50 2.19
N MET A 236 -4.66 1.41 1.83
CA MET A 236 -4.22 1.13 0.47
C MET A 236 -3.47 -0.20 0.42
N ASN A 237 -3.78 -1.02 -0.57
CA ASN A 237 -3.25 -2.37 -0.69
C ASN A 237 -3.11 -2.83 -2.16
N GLY A 238 -2.44 -3.97 -2.35
CA GLY A 238 -2.31 -4.71 -3.60
C GLY A 238 -3.06 -6.04 -3.57
N HIS A 239 -2.37 -7.13 -3.92
CA HIS A 239 -2.79 -8.53 -3.86
C HIS A 239 -3.93 -8.91 -4.81
N ASN A 240 -5.03 -8.19 -4.86
CA ASN A 240 -6.06 -8.37 -5.86
C ASN A 240 -5.75 -7.51 -7.09
N HIS A 241 -5.04 -8.08 -8.05
CA HIS A 241 -4.54 -7.39 -9.25
C HIS A 241 -5.61 -6.69 -10.09
N ALA A 242 -6.88 -7.08 -9.95
CA ALA A 242 -8.00 -6.42 -10.62
C ALA A 242 -8.24 -5.00 -10.10
N GLY A 243 -7.73 -4.72 -8.90
CA GLY A 243 -8.05 -3.51 -8.16
C GLY A 243 -9.41 -3.60 -7.48
N GLY A 244 -9.71 -2.64 -6.61
CA GLY A 244 -10.97 -2.55 -5.89
C GLY A 244 -11.07 -1.25 -5.12
N TYR A 245 -12.30 -0.89 -4.76
CA TYR A 245 -12.55 0.32 -3.97
C TYR A 245 -13.84 0.19 -3.16
N GLY A 246 -13.80 0.74 -1.96
CA GLY A 246 -14.98 0.88 -1.11
C GLY A 246 -14.77 1.94 -0.03
N VAL A 247 -15.86 2.34 0.62
CA VAL A 247 -15.86 3.36 1.69
C VAL A 247 -16.65 2.84 2.89
N VAL A 248 -16.10 2.99 4.08
CA VAL A 248 -16.77 2.71 5.35
C VAL A 248 -16.57 3.88 6.28
N GLY A 249 -17.65 4.50 6.73
CA GLY A 249 -17.58 5.63 7.68
C GLY A 249 -16.84 6.88 7.18
N GLY A 250 -16.56 6.95 5.88
CA GLY A 250 -15.76 8.01 5.26
C GLY A 250 -14.28 7.64 5.08
N GLN A 251 -13.87 6.45 5.51
CA GLN A 251 -12.55 5.89 5.27
C GLN A 251 -12.52 5.18 3.93
N HIS A 252 -11.46 5.40 3.15
CA HIS A 252 -11.29 4.85 1.81
C HIS A 252 -10.46 3.56 1.86
N PHE A 253 -10.96 2.50 1.23
CA PHE A 253 -10.26 1.22 1.05
C PHE A 253 -9.97 1.05 -0.43
N LEU A 254 -8.69 1.18 -0.81
CA LEU A 254 -8.26 1.19 -2.19
C LEU A 254 -7.29 0.04 -2.46
N THR A 255 -7.70 -0.89 -3.30
CA THR A 255 -6.83 -1.92 -3.85
C THR A 255 -6.29 -1.44 -5.19
N LEU A 256 -4.96 -1.31 -5.31
CA LEU A 256 -4.28 -0.92 -6.55
C LEU A 256 -4.22 -2.11 -7.51
N LYS A 257 -4.21 -1.83 -8.81
CA LYS A 257 -3.99 -2.87 -9.83
C LYS A 257 -2.56 -3.37 -9.79
N GLY A 258 -2.39 -4.69 -9.93
CA GLY A 258 -1.07 -5.31 -9.95
C GLY A 258 -0.27 -4.95 -11.22
N MET A 259 0.97 -4.49 -11.04
CA MET A 259 1.85 -4.12 -12.17
C MET A 259 2.17 -5.32 -13.06
N VAL A 260 2.25 -6.53 -12.51
CA VAL A 260 2.62 -7.75 -13.24
C VAL A 260 1.64 -8.11 -14.35
N ASP A 261 0.35 -7.78 -14.18
CA ASP A 261 -0.68 -8.18 -15.13
C ASP A 261 -0.56 -7.43 -16.46
N SER A 262 -0.79 -8.15 -17.56
CA SER A 262 -0.76 -7.66 -18.96
C SER A 262 0.57 -7.02 -19.39
N HIS A 263 0.60 -6.49 -20.62
CA HIS A 263 1.75 -5.77 -21.19
C HIS A 263 1.80 -4.31 -20.70
N GLU A 264 0.66 -3.74 -20.36
CA GLU A 264 0.53 -2.38 -19.87
C GLU A 264 0.82 -2.32 -18.36
N SER A 265 1.53 -1.29 -17.92
CA SER A 265 1.87 -1.07 -16.51
C SER A 265 0.65 -0.68 -15.67
N ALA A 266 0.82 -0.63 -14.35
CA ALA A 266 -0.15 -0.07 -13.41
C ALA A 266 0.61 0.51 -12.20
N TYR A 267 0.50 1.82 -11.97
CA TYR A 267 1.05 2.53 -10.81
C TYR A 267 0.33 3.86 -10.62
N SER A 268 0.56 4.57 -9.54
CA SER A 268 -0.13 5.82 -9.25
C SER A 268 0.74 6.85 -8.57
N VAL A 269 0.38 8.12 -8.72
CA VAL A 269 0.74 9.20 -7.81
C VAL A 269 -0.49 9.56 -6.99
N VAL A 270 -0.32 9.67 -5.68
CA VAL A 270 -1.33 10.15 -4.74
C VAL A 270 -0.99 11.57 -4.36
N ASN A 271 -1.82 12.50 -4.76
CA ASN A 271 -1.73 13.91 -4.38
C ASN A 271 -2.63 14.14 -3.16
N VAL A 272 -2.04 14.63 -2.06
CA VAL A 272 -2.74 14.86 -0.80
C VAL A 272 -3.09 16.33 -0.68
N TYR A 273 -4.39 16.62 -0.66
CA TYR A 273 -4.93 17.95 -0.42
C TYR A 273 -5.48 18.07 1.01
N GLY A 274 -6.01 19.22 1.36
CA GLY A 274 -6.65 19.43 2.67
C GLY A 274 -7.95 18.67 2.86
N ASP A 275 -8.66 18.45 1.75
CA ASP A 275 -10.04 17.95 1.69
C ASP A 275 -10.19 16.65 0.88
N ARG A 276 -9.14 16.17 0.23
CA ARG A 276 -9.19 14.98 -0.63
C ARG A 276 -7.84 14.34 -0.87
N LEU A 277 -7.84 13.08 -1.30
CA LEU A 277 -6.74 12.43 -2.00
C LEU A 277 -7.11 12.32 -3.48
N GLU A 278 -6.24 12.79 -4.37
CA GLU A 278 -6.35 12.54 -5.80
C GLU A 278 -5.38 11.43 -6.21
N ILE A 279 -5.91 10.38 -6.81
CA ILE A 279 -5.13 9.29 -7.38
C ILE A 279 -4.94 9.57 -8.87
N SER A 280 -3.75 9.95 -9.27
CA SER A 280 -3.33 10.05 -10.67
C SER A 280 -2.81 8.69 -11.11
N GLY A 281 -3.61 7.92 -11.84
CA GLY A 281 -3.29 6.59 -12.31
C GLY A 281 -2.51 6.60 -13.62
N PHE A 282 -1.60 5.64 -13.77
CA PHE A 282 -0.85 5.40 -14.99
C PHE A 282 -1.10 3.98 -15.50
N GLY A 283 -1.11 3.84 -16.83
CA GLY A 283 -1.43 2.58 -17.48
C GLY A 283 -2.85 2.11 -17.11
N ARG A 284 -2.97 0.87 -16.64
CA ARG A 284 -4.28 0.29 -16.27
C ARG A 284 -4.90 0.87 -15.00
N GLN A 285 -4.15 1.62 -14.19
CA GLN A 285 -4.69 2.25 -13.00
C GLN A 285 -5.51 3.49 -13.36
N LYS A 286 -6.73 3.59 -12.82
CA LYS A 286 -7.63 4.72 -13.08
C LYS A 286 -7.37 5.90 -12.15
N ASN A 287 -7.68 7.10 -12.64
CA ASN A 287 -7.76 8.29 -11.79
C ASN A 287 -8.95 8.18 -10.84
N MET A 288 -8.79 8.67 -9.61
CA MET A 288 -9.85 8.71 -8.59
C MET A 288 -9.73 9.97 -7.76
N ASN A 289 -10.85 10.45 -7.23
CA ASN A 289 -10.91 11.51 -6.24
C ASN A 289 -11.59 10.96 -4.98
N LEU A 290 -10.89 11.03 -3.84
CA LEU A 290 -11.30 10.45 -2.57
C LEU A 290 -11.47 11.58 -1.55
N PRO A 291 -12.69 12.09 -1.32
CA PRO A 291 -12.94 13.21 -0.41
C PRO A 291 -12.63 12.84 1.04
N ILE A 292 -11.86 13.68 1.74
CA ILE A 292 -11.57 13.53 3.15
C ILE A 292 -12.64 14.28 3.95
N LYS A 293 -13.31 13.61 4.88
CA LYS A 293 -14.21 14.30 5.81
C LYS A 293 -13.35 15.14 6.77
N ILE A 294 -13.44 16.45 6.66
CA ILE A 294 -12.88 17.36 7.66
C ILE A 294 -13.75 17.19 8.90
N SER A 295 -13.13 16.81 10.03
CA SER A 295 -13.83 16.86 11.31
C SER A 295 -14.00 18.33 11.69
N ASP A 296 -15.25 18.76 11.84
CA ASP A 296 -15.58 20.06 12.42
C ASP A 296 -15.09 20.14 13.87
#